data_c3f875fd18e8d8ccd9aa8353c407e13f
#
_entry.id   c3f875fd18e8d8ccd9aa8353c407e13f
#
_cell.length_a   1.000
_cell.length_b   1.000
_cell.length_c   1.000
_cell.angle_alpha   90.00
_cell.angle_beta   90.00
_cell.angle_gamma   90.00
#
_symmetry.space_group_name_H-M   'P 1'
#
loop_
_entity.id
_entity.type
_entity.pdbx_description
1 polymer ?
#
loop_
_entity_poly.entity_id
_entity_poly.type
_entity_poly.pdbx_seq_one_letter_code
_entity_poly.pdbx_strand_id
1 'polypeptide(L)'
;MKRRIKKDIVLILLGVAIVAIPFLLRMKEQERSNRYMKAFEEEQNEEKQNKKDHKKKDSLLLQEGVIGIIEIPSLDIKYPVFEGAGSVQLNEGIGHMTNTTELCGKGNCVLAGHNGSRRGVYFTYLCNIEAGAKVVLTNRKKEKHEYTVKEMKVVNPYDEWVTEQTEGEILTLFTCAEHGTKRFVVKCEPVGNTDQQNGEKLDRREGGVYH
;
A
#
# COMPACT_ATOMS: atom_id res chain seq x y z
N MET A 1 -5.49 18.51 54.49
CA MET A 1 -5.67 17.20 53.86
C MET A 1 -6.45 17.24 52.52
N LYS A 2 -7.64 17.82 52.46
CA LYS A 2 -8.47 17.90 51.21
C LYS A 2 -7.80 18.55 49.97
N ARG A 3 -6.83 19.46 50.13
CA ARG A 3 -6.17 20.18 49.02
C ARG A 3 -5.05 19.37 48.35
N ARG A 4 -4.40 18.45 49.08
CA ARG A 4 -3.42 17.50 48.51
C ARG A 4 -4.10 16.42 47.68
N ILE A 5 -5.15 15.82 48.20
CA ILE A 5 -5.94 14.78 47.49
C ILE A 5 -6.46 15.27 46.12
N LYS A 6 -6.88 16.55 46.05
CA LYS A 6 -7.29 17.15 44.76
C LYS A 6 -6.16 17.26 43.74
N LYS A 7 -4.93 17.61 44.21
CA LYS A 7 -3.75 17.69 43.32
C LYS A 7 -3.32 16.31 42.82
N ASP A 8 -3.36 15.30 43.67
CA ASP A 8 -3.00 13.93 43.32
C ASP A 8 -3.97 13.34 42.28
N ILE A 9 -5.27 13.60 42.42
CA ILE A 9 -6.32 13.20 41.46
C ILE A 9 -6.08 13.91 40.13
N VAL A 10 -5.79 15.20 40.10
CA VAL A 10 -5.51 15.95 38.87
C VAL A 10 -4.26 15.40 38.15
N LEU A 11 -3.20 15.04 38.88
CA LEU A 11 -2.02 14.42 38.30
C LEU A 11 -2.30 13.04 37.68
N ILE A 12 -3.10 12.23 38.36
CA ILE A 12 -3.52 10.94 37.87
C ILE A 12 -4.36 11.10 36.57
N LEU A 13 -5.34 12.01 36.57
CA LEU A 13 -6.17 12.29 35.38
C LEU A 13 -5.30 12.81 34.22
N LEU A 14 -4.34 13.67 34.48
CA LEU A 14 -3.41 14.15 33.47
C LEU A 14 -2.56 13.01 32.91
N GLY A 15 -2.05 12.12 33.75
CA GLY A 15 -1.31 10.93 33.33
C GLY A 15 -2.15 10.00 32.45
N VAL A 16 -3.40 9.74 32.85
CA VAL A 16 -4.35 8.94 32.05
C VAL A 16 -4.64 9.62 30.71
N ALA A 17 -4.83 10.95 30.68
CA ALA A 17 -5.08 11.69 29.45
C ALA A 17 -3.89 11.63 28.48
N ILE A 18 -2.66 11.75 28.98
CA ILE A 18 -1.43 11.65 28.16
C ILE A 18 -1.33 10.28 27.46
N VAL A 19 -1.78 9.21 28.11
CA VAL A 19 -1.77 7.86 27.52
C VAL A 19 -2.99 7.62 26.63
N ALA A 20 -4.17 8.08 27.04
CA ALA A 20 -5.43 7.84 26.33
C ALA A 20 -5.56 8.64 25.03
N ILE A 21 -5.09 9.89 24.99
CA ILE A 21 -5.23 10.75 23.80
C ILE A 21 -4.53 10.16 22.57
N PRO A 22 -3.26 9.72 22.60
CA PRO A 22 -2.62 9.09 21.46
C PRO A 22 -3.32 7.81 20.99
N PHE A 23 -3.86 7.02 21.94
CA PHE A 23 -4.60 5.82 21.63
C PHE A 23 -5.92 6.12 20.89
N LEU A 24 -6.68 7.12 21.35
CA LEU A 24 -7.94 7.55 20.72
C LEU A 24 -7.69 8.16 19.32
N LEU A 25 -6.61 8.91 19.15
CA LEU A 25 -6.24 9.46 17.85
C LEU A 25 -5.91 8.33 16.85
N ARG A 26 -5.20 7.30 17.31
CA ARG A 26 -4.88 6.12 16.49
C ARG A 26 -6.13 5.35 16.07
N MET A 27 -7.09 5.17 16.96
CA MET A 27 -8.37 4.53 16.62
C MET A 27 -9.11 5.30 15.52
N LYS A 28 -9.14 6.62 15.57
CA LYS A 28 -9.79 7.44 14.53
C LYS A 28 -9.11 7.33 13.16
N GLU A 29 -7.78 7.24 13.09
CA GLU A 29 -7.06 7.03 11.83
C GLU A 29 -7.37 5.66 11.23
N GLN A 30 -7.38 4.62 12.07
CA GLN A 30 -7.75 3.27 11.63
C GLN A 30 -9.20 3.19 11.15
N GLU A 31 -10.13 3.87 11.82
CA GLU A 31 -11.54 3.95 11.39
C GLU A 31 -11.70 4.62 10.02
N ARG A 32 -10.92 5.67 9.72
CA ARG A 32 -10.96 6.32 8.41
C ARG A 32 -10.46 5.38 7.31
N SER A 33 -9.31 4.76 7.51
CA SER A 33 -8.76 3.77 6.56
C SER A 33 -9.73 2.61 6.34
N ASN A 34 -10.31 2.07 7.41
CA ASN A 34 -11.31 1.00 7.33
C ASN A 34 -12.58 1.44 6.59
N ARG A 35 -12.97 2.69 6.69
CA ARG A 35 -14.14 3.24 5.97
C ARG A 35 -13.88 3.30 4.47
N TYR A 36 -12.70 3.75 4.04
CA TYR A 36 -12.32 3.73 2.62
C TYR A 36 -12.25 2.30 2.07
N MET A 37 -11.65 1.37 2.82
CA MET A 37 -11.57 -0.03 2.41
C MET A 37 -12.95 -0.69 2.33
N LYS A 38 -13.82 -0.47 3.32
CA LYS A 38 -15.20 -0.99 3.29
C LYS A 38 -15.98 -0.42 2.11
N ALA A 39 -15.91 0.89 1.86
CA ALA A 39 -16.57 1.51 0.73
C ALA A 39 -16.09 0.91 -0.60
N PHE A 40 -14.79 0.67 -0.73
CA PHE A 40 -14.20 0.05 -1.91
C PHE A 40 -14.61 -1.42 -2.08
N GLU A 41 -14.60 -2.21 -1.00
CA GLU A 41 -15.02 -3.63 -1.01
C GLU A 41 -16.54 -3.78 -1.24
N GLU A 42 -17.36 -2.91 -0.66
CA GLU A 42 -18.81 -2.90 -0.89
C GLU A 42 -19.14 -2.55 -2.33
N GLU A 43 -18.44 -1.59 -2.95
CA GLU A 43 -18.55 -1.29 -4.38
C GLU A 43 -18.23 -2.53 -5.24
N GLN A 44 -17.28 -3.36 -4.81
CA GLN A 44 -16.95 -4.61 -5.48
C GLN A 44 -18.05 -5.68 -5.35
N ASN A 45 -18.81 -5.72 -4.25
CA ASN A 45 -19.81 -6.75 -3.97
C ASN A 45 -21.22 -6.41 -4.51
N GLU A 46 -21.56 -5.13 -4.67
CA GLU A 46 -22.90 -4.67 -5.01
C GLU A 46 -23.26 -4.69 -6.51
N GLU A 47 -22.36 -5.10 -7.40
CA GLU A 47 -22.66 -5.21 -8.86
C GLU A 47 -23.85 -6.14 -9.22
N LYS A 48 -24.41 -6.84 -8.22
CA LYS A 48 -25.58 -7.74 -8.41
C LYS A 48 -26.92 -7.13 -8.09
N GLN A 49 -26.99 -5.97 -7.42
CA GLN A 49 -28.28 -5.33 -7.06
C GLN A 49 -28.16 -3.80 -6.94
N ASN A 50 -28.78 -3.07 -7.87
CA ASN A 50 -29.25 -1.68 -7.80
C ASN A 50 -28.32 -0.51 -8.17
N LYS A 51 -28.51 0.02 -9.39
CA LYS A 51 -27.80 1.16 -10.01
C LYS A 51 -27.94 2.55 -9.33
N LYS A 52 -28.77 2.76 -8.32
CA LYS A 52 -29.03 4.11 -7.75
C LYS A 52 -28.09 4.48 -6.61
N ASP A 53 -27.64 3.52 -5.80
CA ASP A 53 -26.75 3.79 -4.67
C ASP A 53 -25.27 3.86 -5.08
N HIS A 54 -24.90 3.22 -6.19
CA HIS A 54 -23.56 3.28 -6.78
C HIS A 54 -23.07 4.71 -7.05
N LYS A 55 -23.94 5.57 -7.61
CA LYS A 55 -23.53 6.91 -8.03
C LYS A 55 -23.09 7.80 -6.87
N LYS A 56 -23.57 7.57 -5.64
CA LYS A 56 -23.21 8.36 -4.46
C LYS A 56 -21.93 7.86 -3.79
N LYS A 57 -21.71 6.53 -3.76
CA LYS A 57 -20.49 5.91 -3.21
C LYS A 57 -19.29 6.11 -4.15
N ASP A 58 -19.49 5.93 -5.44
CA ASP A 58 -18.51 6.17 -6.48
C ASP A 58 -18.01 7.63 -6.46
N SER A 59 -18.93 8.57 -6.22
CA SER A 59 -18.61 9.98 -6.03
C SER A 59 -17.71 10.22 -4.81
N LEU A 60 -17.91 9.53 -3.69
CA LEU A 60 -17.10 9.68 -2.48
C LEU A 60 -15.66 9.19 -2.70
N LEU A 61 -15.51 7.97 -3.24
CA LEU A 61 -14.18 7.39 -3.50
C LEU A 61 -13.43 8.16 -4.58
N LEU A 62 -14.12 8.63 -5.62
CA LEU A 62 -13.54 9.49 -6.65
C LEU A 62 -13.11 10.85 -6.09
N GLN A 63 -13.94 11.45 -5.24
CA GLN A 63 -13.67 12.74 -4.61
C GLN A 63 -12.45 12.66 -3.68
N GLU A 64 -12.28 11.54 -2.99
CA GLU A 64 -11.15 11.30 -2.07
C GLU A 64 -9.92 10.73 -2.82
N GLY A 65 -10.01 10.44 -4.12
CA GLY A 65 -8.87 9.99 -4.94
C GLY A 65 -8.40 8.56 -4.65
N VAL A 66 -9.25 7.70 -4.05
CA VAL A 66 -8.91 6.28 -3.84
C VAL A 66 -8.92 5.54 -5.18
N ILE A 67 -7.82 4.90 -5.54
CA ILE A 67 -7.63 4.19 -6.81
C ILE A 67 -7.48 2.67 -6.65
N GLY A 68 -7.27 2.19 -5.43
CA GLY A 68 -7.12 0.76 -5.15
C GLY A 68 -6.84 0.43 -3.70
N ILE A 69 -6.52 -0.84 -3.45
CA ILE A 69 -6.11 -1.36 -2.14
C ILE A 69 -4.80 -2.14 -2.31
N ILE A 70 -3.87 -1.95 -1.39
CA ILE A 70 -2.67 -2.79 -1.25
C ILE A 70 -2.79 -3.66 0.00
N GLU A 71 -2.37 -4.93 -0.12
CA GLU A 71 -2.30 -5.90 0.98
C GLU A 71 -0.91 -6.55 1.01
N ILE A 72 -0.28 -6.61 2.19
CA ILE A 72 0.96 -7.35 2.45
C ILE A 72 0.72 -8.22 3.70
N PRO A 73 0.23 -9.46 3.53
CA PRO A 73 -0.22 -10.29 4.65
C PRO A 73 0.87 -10.57 5.69
N SER A 74 2.12 -10.75 5.27
CA SER A 74 3.26 -11.02 6.18
C SER A 74 3.56 -9.87 7.16
N LEU A 75 3.08 -8.65 6.86
CA LEU A 75 3.29 -7.46 7.67
C LEU A 75 1.98 -6.92 8.29
N ASP A 76 0.85 -7.62 8.10
CA ASP A 76 -0.49 -7.15 8.49
C ASP A 76 -0.81 -5.75 7.92
N ILE A 77 -0.37 -5.52 6.67
CA ILE A 77 -0.61 -4.27 5.94
C ILE A 77 -1.81 -4.46 5.03
N LYS A 78 -2.83 -3.61 5.21
CA LYS A 78 -3.96 -3.46 4.29
C LYS A 78 -4.42 -2.00 4.31
N TYR A 79 -4.18 -1.27 3.22
CA TYR A 79 -4.46 0.16 3.14
C TYR A 79 -5.02 0.58 1.79
N PRO A 80 -5.87 1.64 1.74
CA PRO A 80 -6.27 2.28 0.50
C PRO A 80 -5.07 2.92 -0.19
N VAL A 81 -5.07 2.86 -1.52
CA VAL A 81 -4.12 3.56 -2.39
C VAL A 81 -4.81 4.77 -2.98
N PHE A 82 -4.18 5.92 -2.86
CA PHE A 82 -4.66 7.20 -3.38
C PHE A 82 -3.86 7.62 -4.62
N GLU A 83 -4.50 8.35 -5.52
CA GLU A 83 -3.80 9.00 -6.63
C GLU A 83 -2.97 10.17 -6.11
N GLY A 84 -1.67 10.15 -6.39
CA GLY A 84 -0.70 11.11 -5.88
C GLY A 84 -0.02 10.66 -4.58
N ALA A 85 1.23 11.12 -4.40
CA ALA A 85 2.05 10.85 -3.23
C ALA A 85 2.38 12.14 -2.45
N GLY A 86 1.46 13.10 -2.42
CA GLY A 86 1.57 14.31 -1.62
C GLY A 86 1.23 14.08 -0.16
N SER A 87 1.49 15.09 0.68
CA SER A 87 1.25 14.98 2.12
C SER A 87 -0.21 14.67 2.48
N VAL A 88 -1.17 15.14 1.69
CA VAL A 88 -2.60 14.87 1.91
C VAL A 88 -2.89 13.39 1.76
N GLN A 89 -2.47 12.77 0.64
CA GLN A 89 -2.67 11.35 0.35
C GLN A 89 -1.92 10.46 1.34
N LEU A 90 -0.66 10.77 1.60
CA LEU A 90 0.18 9.98 2.51
C LEU A 90 -0.29 10.02 3.97
N ASN A 91 -1.07 11.03 4.37
CA ASN A 91 -1.70 11.08 5.69
C ASN A 91 -2.96 10.20 5.78
N GLU A 92 -3.56 9.82 4.65
CA GLU A 92 -4.79 9.01 4.62
C GLU A 92 -4.52 7.53 4.23
N GLY A 93 -3.40 7.24 3.56
CA GLY A 93 -3.05 5.88 3.13
C GLY A 93 -1.73 5.79 2.37
N ILE A 94 -1.72 4.94 1.37
CA ILE A 94 -0.60 4.76 0.44
C ILE A 94 -0.82 5.65 -0.78
N GLY A 95 0.21 6.34 -1.23
CA GLY A 95 0.17 7.22 -2.39
C GLY A 95 0.79 6.60 -3.63
N HIS A 96 0.11 6.68 -4.78
CA HIS A 96 0.66 6.33 -6.08
C HIS A 96 1.45 7.51 -6.67
N MET A 97 2.63 7.27 -7.20
CA MET A 97 3.39 8.30 -7.90
C MET A 97 2.86 8.49 -9.32
N THR A 98 2.18 9.61 -9.56
CA THR A 98 1.44 9.92 -10.80
C THR A 98 2.28 9.91 -12.09
N ASN A 99 3.60 10.01 -11.98
CA ASN A 99 4.54 9.91 -13.10
C ASN A 99 5.02 8.47 -13.38
N THR A 100 4.37 7.48 -12.79
CA THR A 100 4.66 6.05 -12.96
C THR A 100 3.43 5.31 -13.50
N THR A 101 3.58 4.01 -13.79
CA THR A 101 2.49 3.22 -14.37
C THR A 101 1.31 3.09 -13.41
N GLU A 102 0.09 3.12 -13.95
CA GLU A 102 -1.14 2.88 -13.19
C GLU A 102 -1.15 1.50 -12.48
N LEU A 103 -2.00 1.36 -11.47
CA LEU A 103 -2.14 0.12 -10.71
C LEU A 103 -2.50 -1.06 -11.63
N CYS A 104 -1.77 -2.17 -11.49
CA CYS A 104 -1.94 -3.38 -12.31
C CYS A 104 -1.67 -3.16 -13.81
N GLY A 105 -0.90 -2.13 -14.17
CA GLY A 105 -0.50 -1.81 -15.54
C GLY A 105 0.88 -2.36 -15.93
N LYS A 106 1.18 -2.37 -17.22
CA LYS A 106 2.51 -2.71 -17.73
C LYS A 106 3.48 -1.56 -17.48
N GLY A 107 4.64 -1.84 -16.90
CA GLY A 107 5.63 -0.87 -16.50
C GLY A 107 5.85 -0.91 -14.98
N ASN A 108 6.50 0.09 -14.43
CA ASN A 108 6.76 0.19 -13.01
C ASN A 108 5.70 1.07 -12.31
N CYS A 109 4.79 0.45 -11.56
CA CYS A 109 3.87 1.12 -10.65
C CYS A 109 4.57 1.41 -9.33
N VAL A 110 4.66 2.68 -8.91
CA VAL A 110 5.40 3.07 -7.71
C VAL A 110 4.46 3.59 -6.63
N LEU A 111 4.51 2.96 -5.47
CA LEU A 111 3.70 3.29 -4.30
C LEU A 111 4.56 3.77 -3.14
N ALA A 112 4.18 4.89 -2.55
CA ALA A 112 4.82 5.51 -1.40
C ALA A 112 3.97 5.38 -0.15
N GLY A 113 4.59 5.13 0.99
CA GLY A 113 3.91 5.16 2.29
C GLY A 113 4.81 5.73 3.37
N HIS A 114 4.22 6.39 4.36
CA HIS A 114 4.97 6.90 5.49
C HIS A 114 5.66 5.78 6.27
N ASN A 115 6.91 6.04 6.69
CA ASN A 115 7.56 5.38 7.80
C ASN A 115 7.41 6.31 9.01
N GLY A 116 6.29 6.22 9.69
CA GLY A 116 5.95 7.14 10.77
C GLY A 116 6.50 6.71 12.13
N SER A 117 6.58 7.65 13.06
CA SER A 117 6.83 7.39 14.48
C SER A 117 5.68 6.60 15.16
N ARG A 118 4.56 6.43 14.48
CA ARG A 118 3.40 5.68 14.95
C ARG A 118 3.50 4.23 14.47
N ARG A 119 3.70 3.31 15.41
CA ARG A 119 3.81 1.88 15.10
C ARG A 119 2.58 1.35 14.36
N GLY A 120 2.79 0.65 13.25
CA GLY A 120 1.77 -0.08 12.50
C GLY A 120 0.90 0.80 11.61
N VAL A 121 1.39 1.98 11.18
CA VAL A 121 0.69 2.84 10.22
C VAL A 121 1.44 2.80 8.89
N TYR A 122 0.70 2.55 7.81
CA TYR A 122 1.17 2.53 6.42
C TYR A 122 2.39 1.62 6.21
N PHE A 123 3.53 2.14 5.73
CA PHE A 123 4.75 1.39 5.46
C PHE A 123 5.79 1.43 6.59
N THR A 124 5.37 1.71 7.83
CA THR A 124 6.27 1.72 9.00
C THR A 124 7.04 0.41 9.18
N TYR A 125 6.41 -0.72 8.86
CA TYR A 125 7.05 -2.04 8.96
C TYR A 125 7.56 -2.60 7.63
N LEU A 126 7.54 -1.81 6.56
CA LEU A 126 7.98 -2.28 5.24
C LEU A 126 9.44 -2.78 5.27
N CYS A 127 10.29 -2.19 6.13
CA CYS A 127 11.69 -2.63 6.28
C CYS A 127 11.85 -4.06 6.84
N ASN A 128 10.77 -4.66 7.37
CA ASN A 128 10.77 -6.05 7.86
C ASN A 128 10.26 -7.04 6.79
N ILE A 129 10.00 -6.60 5.57
CA ILE A 129 9.56 -7.48 4.49
C ILE A 129 10.72 -8.38 4.08
N GLU A 130 10.41 -9.61 3.69
CA GLU A 130 11.41 -10.58 3.25
C GLU A 130 11.26 -10.86 1.74
N ALA A 131 12.35 -11.29 1.11
CA ALA A 131 12.28 -11.79 -0.27
C ALA A 131 11.33 -12.98 -0.35
N GLY A 132 10.53 -13.04 -1.42
CA GLY A 132 9.49 -14.04 -1.58
C GLY A 132 8.16 -13.70 -0.89
N ALA A 133 8.08 -12.62 -0.10
CA ALA A 133 6.82 -12.19 0.50
C ALA A 133 5.80 -11.80 -0.57
N LYS A 134 4.54 -12.13 -0.31
CA LYS A 134 3.41 -11.83 -1.20
C LYS A 134 2.92 -10.40 -0.98
N VAL A 135 2.70 -9.69 -2.08
CA VAL A 135 2.02 -8.39 -2.13
C VAL A 135 0.82 -8.51 -3.06
N VAL A 136 -0.32 -7.98 -2.67
CA VAL A 136 -1.54 -7.99 -3.48
C VAL A 136 -1.99 -6.57 -3.73
N LEU A 137 -2.24 -6.24 -4.99
CA LEU A 137 -2.75 -4.96 -5.42
C LEU A 137 -4.09 -5.14 -6.11
N THR A 138 -5.11 -4.40 -5.71
CA THR A 138 -6.44 -4.41 -6.32
C THR A 138 -6.75 -3.01 -6.81
N ASN A 139 -7.05 -2.84 -8.11
CA ASN A 139 -7.41 -1.56 -8.69
C ASN A 139 -8.94 -1.33 -8.70
N ARG A 140 -9.39 -0.14 -9.14
CA ARG A 140 -10.84 0.20 -9.23
C ARG A 140 -11.62 -0.67 -10.20
N LYS A 141 -10.96 -1.25 -11.23
CA LYS A 141 -11.58 -2.18 -12.17
C LYS A 141 -11.77 -3.58 -11.57
N LYS A 142 -11.41 -3.77 -10.28
CA LYS A 142 -11.42 -5.06 -9.57
C LYS A 142 -10.38 -6.06 -10.09
N GLU A 143 -9.45 -5.60 -10.88
CA GLU A 143 -8.29 -6.39 -11.27
C GLU A 143 -7.42 -6.57 -10.04
N LYS A 144 -7.10 -7.81 -9.74
CA LYS A 144 -6.30 -8.21 -8.58
C LYS A 144 -5.04 -8.87 -9.06
N HIS A 145 -3.91 -8.21 -8.86
CA HIS A 145 -2.60 -8.72 -9.20
C HIS A 145 -1.83 -9.12 -7.95
N GLU A 146 -1.21 -10.28 -8.02
CA GLU A 146 -0.34 -10.80 -6.98
C GLU A 146 1.12 -10.64 -7.42
N TYR A 147 1.94 -10.16 -6.48
CA TYR A 147 3.36 -9.92 -6.70
C TYR A 147 4.17 -10.64 -5.63
N THR A 148 5.41 -10.96 -5.99
CA THR A 148 6.41 -11.52 -5.08
C THR A 148 7.56 -10.55 -4.93
N VAL A 149 7.98 -10.26 -3.71
CA VAL A 149 9.17 -9.44 -3.41
C VAL A 149 10.42 -10.10 -3.97
N LYS A 150 11.17 -9.37 -4.78
CA LYS A 150 12.41 -9.84 -5.42
C LYS A 150 13.64 -9.13 -4.91
N GLU A 151 13.61 -7.81 -4.82
CA GLU A 151 14.76 -7.00 -4.44
C GLU A 151 14.38 -5.93 -3.43
N MET A 152 15.28 -5.70 -2.47
CA MET A 152 15.14 -4.66 -1.45
C MET A 152 16.44 -3.88 -1.36
N LYS A 153 16.35 -2.54 -1.28
CA LYS A 153 17.52 -1.68 -1.28
C LYS A 153 17.29 -0.39 -0.51
N VAL A 154 18.31 0.12 0.15
CA VAL A 154 18.31 1.47 0.70
C VAL A 154 19.02 2.39 -0.30
N VAL A 155 18.33 3.42 -0.76
CA VAL A 155 18.80 4.33 -1.81
C VAL A 155 18.71 5.80 -1.37
N ASN A 156 19.27 6.70 -2.15
CA ASN A 156 19.09 8.14 -1.97
C ASN A 156 17.66 8.57 -2.33
N PRO A 157 17.15 9.71 -1.82
CA PRO A 157 15.76 10.14 -2.04
C PRO A 157 15.36 10.35 -3.51
N TYR A 158 16.33 10.64 -4.38
CA TYR A 158 16.13 10.93 -5.81
C TYR A 158 16.81 9.90 -6.71
N ASP A 159 16.98 8.68 -6.21
CA ASP A 159 17.56 7.60 -6.99
C ASP A 159 16.59 7.17 -8.09
N GLU A 160 17.04 7.25 -9.34
CA GLU A 160 16.22 6.95 -10.52
C GLU A 160 15.75 5.50 -10.56
N TRP A 161 16.49 4.59 -9.91
CA TRP A 161 16.12 3.17 -9.81
C TRP A 161 14.72 2.95 -9.22
N VAL A 162 14.21 3.88 -8.39
CA VAL A 162 12.87 3.80 -7.80
C VAL A 162 11.78 3.94 -8.86
N THR A 163 11.94 4.85 -9.80
CA THR A 163 10.93 5.21 -10.81
C THR A 163 11.27 4.74 -12.22
N GLU A 164 12.41 4.06 -12.38
CA GLU A 164 12.82 3.48 -13.66
C GLU A 164 11.70 2.62 -14.24
N GLN A 165 11.30 2.96 -15.47
CA GLN A 165 10.23 2.24 -16.16
C GLN A 165 10.76 0.96 -16.81
N THR A 166 9.91 -0.05 -16.88
CA THR A 166 10.21 -1.38 -17.40
C THR A 166 9.25 -1.77 -18.52
N GLU A 167 9.64 -2.69 -19.38
CA GLU A 167 8.73 -3.25 -20.41
C GLU A 167 7.68 -4.18 -19.79
N GLY A 168 8.05 -4.88 -18.72
CA GLY A 168 7.18 -5.77 -17.96
C GLY A 168 6.53 -5.07 -16.78
N GLU A 169 5.49 -5.69 -16.23
CA GLU A 169 4.82 -5.24 -15.01
C GLU A 169 5.75 -5.38 -13.80
N ILE A 170 5.97 -4.30 -13.06
CA ILE A 170 6.73 -4.26 -11.79
C ILE A 170 5.94 -3.40 -10.80
N LEU A 171 5.96 -3.82 -9.55
CA LEU A 171 5.45 -3.03 -8.43
C LEU A 171 6.62 -2.60 -7.54
N THR A 172 6.83 -1.31 -7.40
CA THR A 172 7.83 -0.73 -6.50
C THR A 172 7.15 -0.09 -5.31
N LEU A 173 7.53 -0.51 -4.10
CA LEU A 173 7.08 0.08 -2.83
C LEU A 173 8.24 0.84 -2.21
N PHE A 174 8.01 2.02 -1.64
CA PHE A 174 9.05 2.67 -0.89
C PHE A 174 8.54 3.46 0.32
N THR A 175 9.44 3.63 1.27
CA THR A 175 9.21 4.42 2.49
C THR A 175 10.47 5.17 2.89
N CYS A 176 10.34 6.13 3.80
CA CYS A 176 11.49 6.84 4.38
C CYS A 176 12.34 5.88 5.23
N ALA A 177 13.66 6.01 5.13
CA ALA A 177 14.65 5.32 5.94
C ALA A 177 15.65 6.31 6.52
N GLU A 178 16.43 5.89 7.53
CA GLU A 178 17.49 6.69 8.15
C GLU A 178 17.03 8.12 8.52
N HIS A 179 15.93 8.23 9.29
CA HIS A 179 15.33 9.49 9.69
C HIS A 179 14.91 10.40 8.52
N GLY A 180 14.57 9.81 7.36
CA GLY A 180 14.12 10.52 6.16
C GLY A 180 15.21 10.90 5.17
N THR A 181 16.49 10.64 5.49
CA THR A 181 17.64 10.93 4.60
C THR A 181 17.78 9.93 3.46
N LYS A 182 17.22 8.73 3.60
CA LYS A 182 17.21 7.65 2.61
C LYS A 182 15.81 7.16 2.32
N ARG A 183 15.71 6.24 1.35
CA ARG A 183 14.50 5.49 1.03
C ARG A 183 14.78 3.99 1.11
N PHE A 184 13.95 3.26 1.83
CA PHE A 184 13.89 1.81 1.73
C PHE A 184 12.93 1.45 0.62
N VAL A 185 13.41 0.73 -0.38
CA VAL A 185 12.71 0.40 -1.62
C VAL A 185 12.60 -1.11 -1.77
N VAL A 186 11.45 -1.57 -2.21
CA VAL A 186 11.12 -2.97 -2.45
C VAL A 186 10.60 -3.10 -3.87
N LYS A 187 11.25 -3.89 -4.72
CA LYS A 187 10.76 -4.25 -6.05
C LYS A 187 10.11 -5.63 -6.02
N CYS A 188 8.93 -5.71 -6.61
CA CYS A 188 8.09 -6.91 -6.66
C CYS A 188 7.75 -7.24 -8.12
N GLU A 189 7.80 -8.52 -8.47
CA GLU A 189 7.41 -9.05 -9.78
C GLU A 189 6.05 -9.75 -9.69
N PRO A 190 5.21 -9.71 -10.73
CA PRO A 190 3.93 -10.40 -10.74
C PRO A 190 4.12 -11.92 -10.64
N VAL A 191 3.22 -12.57 -9.89
CA VAL A 191 3.15 -14.03 -9.81
C VAL A 191 2.54 -14.54 -11.11
N GLY A 192 3.25 -15.39 -11.87
CA GLY A 192 2.71 -16.03 -13.07
C GLY A 192 3.43 -15.71 -14.40
N ASN A 193 4.39 -14.79 -14.41
CA ASN A 193 5.18 -14.55 -15.64
C ASN A 193 6.34 -15.54 -15.84
N THR A 194 6.60 -16.44 -14.90
CA THR A 194 7.76 -17.37 -14.96
C THR A 194 7.48 -18.61 -15.83
N ASP A 195 6.21 -19.00 -16.04
CA ASP A 195 5.89 -20.25 -16.72
C ASP A 195 5.65 -20.12 -18.23
N GLN A 196 5.42 -18.91 -18.73
CA GLN A 196 5.22 -18.73 -20.19
C GLN A 196 6.53 -18.64 -20.99
N GLN A 197 7.65 -18.24 -20.39
CA GLN A 197 8.93 -18.18 -21.12
C GLN A 197 9.65 -19.52 -21.22
N ASN A 198 9.34 -20.49 -20.35
CA ASN A 198 9.92 -21.84 -20.45
C ASN A 198 9.17 -22.79 -21.39
N GLY A 199 7.88 -22.55 -21.68
CA GLY A 199 7.10 -23.33 -22.64
C GLY A 199 7.48 -23.09 -24.10
N GLU A 200 7.84 -21.86 -24.43
CA GLU A 200 8.15 -21.50 -25.84
C GLU A 200 9.57 -21.90 -26.28
N LYS A 201 10.46 -22.17 -25.32
CA LYS A 201 11.83 -22.62 -25.62
C LYS A 201 11.99 -24.13 -25.81
N LEU A 202 11.02 -24.93 -25.36
CA LEU A 202 11.06 -26.40 -25.56
C LEU A 202 10.48 -26.84 -26.91
N ASP A 203 9.53 -26.09 -27.49
CA ASP A 203 8.87 -26.48 -28.75
C ASP A 203 9.69 -26.20 -30.03
N ARG A 204 10.80 -25.40 -29.90
CA ARG A 204 11.69 -25.10 -31.04
C ARG A 204 12.87 -26.06 -31.23
N ARG A 205 12.99 -27.13 -30.43
CA ARG A 205 14.13 -28.05 -30.53
C ARG A 205 13.81 -29.44 -31.09
N GLU A 206 12.57 -29.72 -31.45
CA GLU A 206 12.18 -31.04 -31.99
C GLU A 206 11.67 -31.02 -33.43
N GLY A 207 12.00 -30.00 -34.22
CA GLY A 207 11.61 -29.90 -35.61
C GLY A 207 12.79 -29.83 -36.58
N GLY A 208 13.67 -30.80 -36.56
CA GLY A 208 14.76 -30.77 -37.50
C GLY A 208 15.60 -32.05 -37.52
N VAL A 209 15.12 -33.11 -38.13
CA VAL A 209 15.94 -34.07 -38.89
C VAL A 209 15.00 -34.98 -39.72
N TYR A 210 15.27 -35.06 -40.96
CA TYR A 210 15.17 -36.10 -42.02
C TYR A 210 14.61 -35.56 -43.33
N HIS A 211 15.39 -35.17 -44.26
CA HIS A 211 15.87 -35.89 -45.46
C HIS A 211 16.94 -35.06 -46.17
#